data_9f9ddad8fe1118b216be9af10cdbf322
#
_entry.id   9f9ddad8fe1118b216be9af10cdbf322
#
_cell.length_a   1.000
_cell.length_b   1.000
_cell.length_c   1.000
_cell.angle_alpha   90.00
_cell.angle_beta   90.00
_cell.angle_gamma   90.00
#
_symmetry.space_group_name_H-M   'P 1'
#
loop_
_entity.id
_entity.type
_entity.pdbx_description
1 polymer ?
#
loop_
_entity_poly.entity_id
_entity_poly.type
_entity_poly.pdbx_seq_one_letter_code
_entity_poly.pdbx_strand_id
1 'polypeptide(L)'
;MNQSVYKISLVIIILLLSSLTNLKINAQTGYTPIIYKAYISGDMNKWASVIYTIEKQNPSSVDAKLELISYYYGYTAFLIGTKKYDTAQKYLERAEKHIEELLKLAPNNATVYAFKGSFIGFRIGMSKFKAVSLGPESSQNLKRSLEIDPHNIQGNVDKANALYYTPKLFGGSKVEALKMLKKATILIEKSGNTSQNWFYINVLTLTAQTYDKLNQLQQAKAAYEKIIRFEPDYKWVKNELYPELLKRM
;
A
#
# COMPACT_ATOMS: atom_id res chain seq x y z
N MET A 1 33.29 29.00 -44.03
CA MET A 1 32.02 28.99 -43.33
C MET A 1 32.06 27.94 -42.26
N ASN A 2 31.91 28.34 -41.01
CA ASN A 2 32.52 27.80 -39.80
C ASN A 2 32.09 26.41 -39.37
N GLN A 3 33.01 25.45 -39.38
CA GLN A 3 32.85 24.11 -38.68
C GLN A 3 32.60 24.22 -37.16
N SER A 4 32.88 25.36 -36.56
CA SER A 4 32.67 25.65 -35.13
C SER A 4 31.17 25.76 -34.76
N VAL A 5 30.33 26.29 -35.65
CA VAL A 5 28.89 26.50 -35.40
C VAL A 5 28.14 25.16 -35.38
N TYR A 6 28.51 24.22 -36.24
CA TYR A 6 27.88 22.90 -36.28
C TYR A 6 28.18 22.05 -35.07
N LYS A 7 29.38 22.17 -34.47
CA LYS A 7 29.73 21.44 -33.23
C LYS A 7 28.97 21.95 -32.01
N ILE A 8 28.72 23.26 -31.92
CA ILE A 8 27.95 23.86 -30.82
C ILE A 8 26.46 23.50 -30.96
N SER A 9 25.89 23.49 -32.15
CA SER A 9 24.51 23.08 -32.38
C SER A 9 24.26 21.59 -32.09
N LEU A 10 25.24 20.73 -32.41
CA LEU A 10 25.11 19.29 -32.15
C LEU A 10 25.19 18.96 -30.64
N VAL A 11 26.03 19.65 -29.88
CA VAL A 11 26.14 19.49 -28.41
C VAL A 11 24.89 19.98 -27.71
N ILE A 12 24.26 21.07 -28.15
CA ILE A 12 23.01 21.57 -27.57
C ILE A 12 21.85 20.63 -27.86
N ILE A 13 21.79 20.01 -29.04
CA ILE A 13 20.76 19.02 -29.40
C ILE A 13 20.94 17.72 -28.54
N ILE A 14 22.17 17.29 -28.29
CA ILE A 14 22.44 16.13 -27.46
C ILE A 14 22.10 16.41 -25.98
N LEU A 15 22.34 17.61 -25.47
CA LEU A 15 21.96 18.03 -24.13
C LEU A 15 20.45 18.19 -23.95
N LEU A 16 19.73 18.60 -24.98
CA LEU A 16 18.26 18.65 -24.97
C LEU A 16 17.61 17.26 -25.08
N LEU A 17 18.23 16.30 -25.76
CA LEU A 17 17.78 14.91 -25.82
C LEU A 17 18.05 14.15 -24.52
N SER A 18 19.10 14.49 -23.76
CA SER A 18 19.40 13.85 -22.46
C SER A 18 18.49 14.34 -21.33
N SER A 19 17.85 15.51 -21.47
CA SER A 19 16.87 16.01 -20.49
C SER A 19 15.46 15.43 -20.67
N LEU A 20 15.18 14.75 -21.78
CA LEU A 20 13.89 14.11 -22.05
C LEU A 20 13.76 12.67 -21.52
N THR A 21 14.83 12.08 -20.97
CA THR A 21 14.82 10.68 -20.55
C THR A 21 14.45 10.45 -19.08
N ASN A 22 14.09 11.47 -18.31
CA ASN A 22 13.72 11.34 -16.89
C ASN A 22 12.27 11.71 -16.56
N LEU A 23 11.41 11.92 -17.54
CA LEU A 23 9.97 11.83 -17.32
C LEU A 23 9.59 10.33 -17.27
N LYS A 24 9.88 9.66 -16.18
CA LYS A 24 9.04 8.53 -15.76
C LYS A 24 7.68 9.12 -15.42
N ILE A 25 6.87 9.34 -16.45
CA ILE A 25 5.44 9.37 -16.30
C ILE A 25 5.13 7.98 -15.77
N ASN A 26 4.93 7.85 -14.45
CA ASN A 26 4.16 6.75 -13.92
C ASN A 26 2.82 6.86 -14.61
N ALA A 27 2.65 6.13 -15.71
CA ALA A 27 1.37 5.92 -16.32
C ALA A 27 0.52 5.24 -15.27
N GLN A 28 -0.16 6.05 -14.45
CA GLN A 28 -1.24 5.56 -13.60
C GLN A 28 -2.15 4.81 -14.56
N THR A 29 -2.25 3.51 -14.41
CA THR A 29 -3.15 2.72 -15.26
C THR A 29 -4.55 3.29 -15.08
N GLY A 30 -5.40 3.19 -16.10
CA GLY A 30 -6.76 3.75 -16.05
C GLY A 30 -7.64 3.21 -14.91
N TYR A 31 -7.10 2.27 -14.10
CA TYR A 31 -7.80 1.65 -12.96
C TYR A 31 -7.62 2.39 -11.64
N THR A 32 -6.53 3.14 -11.44
CA THR A 32 -6.26 3.88 -10.18
C THR A 32 -7.42 4.78 -9.75
N PRO A 33 -8.01 5.63 -10.62
CA PRO A 33 -9.16 6.46 -10.23
C PRO A 33 -10.40 5.64 -9.87
N ILE A 34 -10.60 4.51 -10.55
CA ILE A 34 -11.74 3.62 -10.30
C ILE A 34 -11.61 2.96 -8.92
N ILE A 35 -10.43 2.43 -8.62
CA ILE A 35 -10.09 1.83 -7.33
C ILE A 35 -10.19 2.85 -6.20
N TYR A 36 -9.65 4.07 -6.41
CA TYR A 36 -9.77 5.14 -5.43
C TYR A 36 -11.22 5.46 -5.11
N LYS A 37 -12.05 5.68 -6.15
CA LYS A 37 -13.46 5.98 -5.98
C LYS A 37 -14.21 4.83 -5.30
N ALA A 38 -13.90 3.57 -5.64
CA ALA A 38 -14.46 2.40 -4.98
C ALA A 38 -14.09 2.37 -3.50
N TYR A 39 -12.85 2.67 -3.15
CA TYR A 39 -12.37 2.71 -1.77
C TYR A 39 -13.08 3.76 -0.92
N ILE A 40 -13.12 5.01 -1.38
CA ILE A 40 -13.72 6.10 -0.60
C ILE A 40 -15.25 5.99 -0.48
N SER A 41 -15.92 5.41 -1.50
CA SER A 41 -17.37 5.18 -1.48
C SER A 41 -17.81 3.89 -0.79
N GLY A 42 -16.87 2.95 -0.58
CA GLY A 42 -17.16 1.60 -0.07
C GLY A 42 -17.74 0.65 -1.12
N ASP A 43 -17.66 0.97 -2.42
CA ASP A 43 -18.11 0.09 -3.51
C ASP A 43 -17.08 -1.01 -3.82
N MET A 44 -17.03 -1.99 -2.93
CA MET A 44 -16.08 -3.09 -3.06
C MET A 44 -16.42 -4.08 -4.17
N ASN A 45 -17.62 -4.07 -4.71
CA ASN A 45 -17.96 -4.85 -5.91
C ASN A 45 -17.27 -4.26 -7.13
N LYS A 46 -17.20 -2.93 -7.24
CA LYS A 46 -16.44 -2.26 -8.30
C LYS A 46 -14.95 -2.57 -8.20
N TRP A 47 -14.40 -2.60 -6.98
CA TRP A 47 -13.01 -3.01 -6.75
C TRP A 47 -12.74 -4.43 -7.25
N ALA A 48 -13.59 -5.40 -6.85
CA ALA A 48 -13.47 -6.79 -7.31
C ALA A 48 -13.55 -6.92 -8.84
N SER A 49 -14.42 -6.14 -9.49
CA SER A 49 -14.55 -6.16 -10.96
C SER A 49 -13.27 -5.66 -11.67
N VAL A 50 -12.56 -4.69 -11.08
CA VAL A 50 -11.26 -4.22 -11.60
C VAL A 50 -10.21 -5.32 -11.52
N ILE A 51 -10.09 -5.99 -10.35
CA ILE A 51 -9.18 -7.14 -10.20
C ILE A 51 -9.43 -8.17 -11.31
N TYR A 52 -10.68 -8.57 -11.50
CA TYR A 52 -11.07 -9.54 -12.53
C TYR A 52 -10.70 -9.08 -13.94
N THR A 53 -10.90 -7.80 -14.24
CA THR A 53 -10.58 -7.23 -15.56
C THR A 53 -9.08 -7.26 -15.82
N ILE A 54 -8.25 -6.87 -14.83
CA ILE A 54 -6.78 -6.90 -14.98
C ILE A 54 -6.26 -8.32 -15.12
N GLU A 55 -6.79 -9.27 -14.34
CA GLU A 55 -6.40 -10.68 -14.48
C GLU A 55 -6.65 -11.23 -15.87
N LYS A 56 -7.80 -10.92 -16.48
CA LYS A 56 -8.10 -11.31 -17.85
C LYS A 56 -7.11 -10.76 -18.88
N GLN A 57 -6.51 -9.60 -18.60
CA GLN A 57 -5.47 -9.00 -19.44
C GLN A 57 -4.12 -9.69 -19.29
N ASN A 58 -3.97 -10.58 -18.31
CA ASN A 58 -2.77 -11.35 -18.01
C ASN A 58 -1.49 -10.48 -17.99
N PRO A 59 -1.36 -9.55 -17.04
CA PRO A 59 -0.24 -8.61 -17.01
C PRO A 59 1.09 -9.34 -16.93
N SER A 60 2.07 -8.96 -17.78
CA SER A 60 3.39 -9.61 -17.84
C SER A 60 4.51 -8.77 -17.22
N SER A 61 4.37 -7.44 -17.17
CA SER A 61 5.38 -6.57 -16.57
C SER A 61 5.37 -6.63 -15.05
N VAL A 62 6.53 -6.36 -14.43
CA VAL A 62 6.66 -6.30 -12.97
C VAL A 62 5.72 -5.25 -12.38
N ASP A 63 5.67 -4.06 -12.96
CA ASP A 63 4.85 -2.95 -12.46
C ASP A 63 3.34 -3.27 -12.53
N ALA A 64 2.87 -3.82 -13.64
CA ALA A 64 1.46 -4.20 -13.79
C ALA A 64 1.06 -5.34 -12.84
N LYS A 65 1.95 -6.30 -12.58
CA LYS A 65 1.72 -7.35 -11.58
C LYS A 65 1.71 -6.78 -10.15
N LEU A 66 2.62 -5.86 -9.83
CA LEU A 66 2.65 -5.19 -8.52
C LEU A 66 1.37 -4.38 -8.28
N GLU A 67 0.88 -3.69 -9.30
CA GLU A 67 -0.40 -2.97 -9.23
C GLU A 67 -1.57 -3.93 -8.96
N LEU A 68 -1.67 -5.02 -9.71
CA LEU A 68 -2.69 -6.05 -9.49
C LEU A 68 -2.62 -6.60 -8.05
N ILE A 69 -1.42 -6.93 -7.56
CA ILE A 69 -1.24 -7.45 -6.20
C ILE A 69 -1.63 -6.40 -5.16
N SER A 70 -1.38 -5.10 -5.41
CA SER A 70 -1.82 -4.04 -4.51
C SER A 70 -3.35 -3.99 -4.38
N TYR A 71 -4.06 -4.27 -5.46
CA TYR A 71 -5.53 -4.34 -5.43
C TYR A 71 -6.02 -5.60 -4.73
N TYR A 72 -5.36 -6.73 -4.92
CA TYR A 72 -5.61 -7.94 -4.11
C TYR A 72 -5.40 -7.68 -2.63
N TYR A 73 -4.32 -6.98 -2.27
CA TYR A 73 -4.01 -6.63 -0.89
C TYR A 73 -5.14 -5.84 -0.23
N GLY A 74 -5.57 -4.74 -0.84
CA GLY A 74 -6.67 -3.91 -0.30
C GLY A 74 -7.99 -4.68 -0.20
N TYR A 75 -8.35 -5.44 -1.23
CA TYR A 75 -9.59 -6.19 -1.25
C TYR A 75 -9.60 -7.37 -0.26
N THR A 76 -8.49 -8.10 -0.15
CA THR A 76 -8.35 -9.19 0.83
C THR A 76 -8.42 -8.67 2.26
N ALA A 77 -7.77 -7.53 2.54
CA ALA A 77 -7.87 -6.87 3.85
C ALA A 77 -9.32 -6.49 4.20
N PHE A 78 -10.08 -5.94 3.24
CA PHE A 78 -11.51 -5.65 3.41
C PHE A 78 -12.32 -6.92 3.71
N LEU A 79 -12.12 -7.99 2.96
CA LEU A 79 -12.83 -9.25 3.15
C LEU A 79 -12.55 -9.86 4.55
N ILE A 80 -11.30 -9.78 5.01
CA ILE A 80 -10.93 -10.21 6.36
C ILE A 80 -11.60 -9.33 7.42
N GLY A 81 -11.56 -8.01 7.24
CA GLY A 81 -12.20 -7.05 8.14
C GLY A 81 -13.72 -7.25 8.27
N THR A 82 -14.36 -7.68 7.18
CA THR A 82 -15.80 -8.01 7.13
C THR A 82 -16.10 -9.49 7.40
N LYS A 83 -15.10 -10.28 7.84
CA LYS A 83 -15.20 -11.71 8.20
C LYS A 83 -15.67 -12.62 7.05
N LYS A 84 -15.48 -12.22 5.80
CA LYS A 84 -15.78 -13.02 4.60
C LYS A 84 -14.59 -13.93 4.27
N TYR A 85 -14.21 -14.81 5.21
CA TYR A 85 -12.94 -15.56 5.17
C TYR A 85 -12.82 -16.50 3.97
N ASP A 86 -13.91 -17.20 3.57
CA ASP A 86 -13.88 -18.11 2.43
C ASP A 86 -13.57 -17.36 1.11
N THR A 87 -14.14 -16.18 0.95
CA THR A 87 -13.86 -15.32 -0.20
C THR A 87 -12.44 -14.76 -0.09
N ALA A 88 -12.04 -14.29 1.09
CA ALA A 88 -10.68 -13.78 1.33
C ALA A 88 -9.61 -14.83 0.98
N GLN A 89 -9.84 -16.09 1.34
CA GLN A 89 -8.93 -17.20 1.03
C GLN A 89 -8.71 -17.36 -0.49
N LYS A 90 -9.78 -17.28 -1.29
CA LYS A 90 -9.71 -17.39 -2.76
C LYS A 90 -8.88 -16.25 -3.38
N TYR A 91 -9.09 -15.01 -2.91
CA TYR A 91 -8.32 -13.86 -3.40
C TYR A 91 -6.87 -13.92 -2.97
N LEU A 92 -6.61 -14.35 -1.75
CA LEU A 92 -5.28 -14.54 -1.20
C LEU A 92 -4.48 -15.56 -2.03
N GLU A 93 -5.04 -16.73 -2.32
CA GLU A 93 -4.39 -17.78 -3.11
C GLU A 93 -4.05 -17.32 -4.54
N ARG A 94 -4.91 -16.50 -5.13
CA ARG A 94 -4.65 -15.91 -6.46
C ARG A 94 -3.49 -14.90 -6.39
N ALA A 95 -3.49 -14.04 -5.37
CA ALA A 95 -2.41 -13.07 -5.16
C ALA A 95 -1.05 -13.75 -4.92
N GLU A 96 -1.04 -14.83 -4.13
CA GLU A 96 0.20 -15.59 -3.85
C GLU A 96 0.82 -16.18 -5.12
N LYS A 97 0.03 -16.66 -6.08
CA LYS A 97 0.54 -17.10 -7.38
C LYS A 97 1.28 -15.98 -8.11
N HIS A 98 0.70 -14.78 -8.16
CA HIS A 98 1.36 -13.62 -8.77
C HIS A 98 2.62 -13.19 -8.00
N ILE A 99 2.63 -13.31 -6.67
CA ILE A 99 3.82 -13.03 -5.83
C ILE A 99 4.94 -14.03 -6.18
N GLU A 100 4.65 -15.33 -6.28
CA GLU A 100 5.65 -16.34 -6.64
C GLU A 100 6.21 -16.11 -8.06
N GLU A 101 5.38 -15.69 -9.00
CA GLU A 101 5.84 -15.29 -10.35
C GLU A 101 6.77 -14.06 -10.26
N LEU A 102 6.40 -13.05 -9.46
CA LEU A 102 7.22 -11.85 -9.29
C LEU A 102 8.56 -12.13 -8.61
N LEU A 103 8.61 -13.07 -7.66
CA LEU A 103 9.88 -13.47 -7.03
C LEU A 103 10.85 -14.07 -8.04
N LYS A 104 10.34 -14.76 -9.09
CA LYS A 104 11.18 -15.27 -10.19
C LYS A 104 11.63 -14.17 -11.14
N LEU A 105 10.74 -13.21 -11.46
CA LEU A 105 11.01 -12.11 -12.38
C LEU A 105 11.88 -11.00 -11.76
N ALA A 106 11.70 -10.73 -10.48
CA ALA A 106 12.34 -9.64 -9.75
C ALA A 106 12.77 -10.08 -8.34
N PRO A 107 13.76 -10.98 -8.19
CA PRO A 107 14.14 -11.62 -6.93
C PRO A 107 14.68 -10.66 -5.86
N ASN A 108 15.03 -9.43 -6.23
CA ASN A 108 15.53 -8.39 -5.30
C ASN A 108 14.55 -7.20 -5.20
N ASN A 109 13.26 -7.40 -5.47
CA ASN A 109 12.27 -6.33 -5.36
C ASN A 109 11.70 -6.26 -3.92
N ALA A 110 11.96 -5.16 -3.23
CA ALA A 110 11.53 -4.93 -1.86
C ALA A 110 10.01 -5.03 -1.68
N THR A 111 9.22 -4.50 -2.63
CA THR A 111 7.75 -4.50 -2.57
C THR A 111 7.18 -5.92 -2.67
N VAL A 112 7.80 -6.80 -3.45
CA VAL A 112 7.37 -8.20 -3.55
C VAL A 112 7.51 -8.92 -2.22
N TYR A 113 8.64 -8.71 -1.51
CA TYR A 113 8.84 -9.28 -0.17
C TYR A 113 7.87 -8.68 0.85
N ALA A 114 7.53 -7.39 0.76
CA ALA A 114 6.53 -6.77 1.60
C ALA A 114 5.18 -7.46 1.42
N PHE A 115 4.70 -7.60 0.19
CA PHE A 115 3.47 -8.32 -0.11
C PHE A 115 3.51 -9.77 0.35
N LYS A 116 4.60 -10.52 0.08
CA LYS A 116 4.72 -11.90 0.58
C LYS A 116 4.52 -11.98 2.09
N GLY A 117 5.22 -11.14 2.85
CA GLY A 117 5.08 -11.08 4.30
C GLY A 117 3.65 -10.75 4.75
N SER A 118 2.98 -9.81 4.07
CA SER A 118 1.62 -9.39 4.41
C SER A 118 0.56 -10.44 4.07
N PHE A 119 0.64 -11.11 2.94
CA PHE A 119 -0.31 -12.18 2.60
C PHE A 119 -0.19 -13.37 3.56
N ILE A 120 1.03 -13.70 4.03
CA ILE A 120 1.21 -14.64 5.15
C ILE A 120 0.53 -14.10 6.42
N GLY A 121 0.68 -12.79 6.71
CA GLY A 121 -0.01 -12.14 7.81
C GLY A 121 -1.54 -12.21 7.70
N PHE A 122 -2.09 -12.13 6.50
CA PHE A 122 -3.54 -12.31 6.27
C PHE A 122 -4.00 -13.74 6.58
N ARG A 123 -3.21 -14.76 6.26
CA ARG A 123 -3.48 -16.16 6.67
C ARG A 123 -3.54 -16.29 8.19
N ILE A 124 -2.64 -15.60 8.90
CA ILE A 124 -2.66 -15.55 10.37
C ILE A 124 -3.90 -14.80 10.87
N GLY A 125 -4.27 -13.70 10.23
CA GLY A 125 -5.46 -12.92 10.58
C GLY A 125 -6.77 -13.70 10.47
N MET A 126 -6.88 -14.58 9.46
CA MET A 126 -8.02 -15.48 9.28
C MET A 126 -8.01 -16.67 10.26
N SER A 127 -6.83 -17.11 10.71
CA SER A 127 -6.69 -18.23 11.64
C SER A 127 -5.50 -18.02 12.58
N LYS A 128 -5.79 -17.51 13.77
CA LYS A 128 -4.77 -17.14 14.76
C LYS A 128 -3.86 -18.32 15.18
N PHE A 129 -4.34 -19.54 15.08
CA PHE A 129 -3.52 -20.74 15.35
C PHE A 129 -2.32 -20.87 14.41
N LYS A 130 -2.39 -20.31 13.22
CA LYS A 130 -1.28 -20.28 12.25
C LYS A 130 -0.15 -19.30 12.63
N ALA A 131 -0.35 -18.46 13.66
CA ALA A 131 0.65 -17.46 14.04
C ALA A 131 1.99 -18.08 14.46
N VAL A 132 1.96 -19.23 15.16
CA VAL A 132 3.17 -19.90 15.62
C VAL A 132 4.01 -20.43 14.45
N SER A 133 3.37 -21.02 13.45
CA SER A 133 4.06 -21.60 12.28
C SER A 133 4.41 -20.57 11.21
N LEU A 134 3.51 -19.61 10.93
CA LEU A 134 3.68 -18.66 9.82
C LEU A 134 4.26 -17.31 10.25
N GLY A 135 4.22 -16.97 11.53
CA GLY A 135 4.70 -15.68 12.05
C GLY A 135 6.17 -15.42 11.75
N PRO A 136 7.09 -16.37 11.98
CA PRO A 136 8.50 -16.22 11.63
C PRO A 136 8.71 -15.91 10.14
N GLU A 137 8.05 -16.64 9.23
CA GLU A 137 8.16 -16.44 7.79
C GLU A 137 7.63 -15.07 7.37
N SER A 138 6.45 -14.66 7.86
CA SER A 138 5.92 -13.32 7.62
C SER A 138 6.92 -12.24 8.05
N SER A 139 7.44 -12.35 9.29
CA SER A 139 8.41 -11.38 9.82
C SER A 139 9.71 -11.32 9.02
N GLN A 140 10.22 -12.46 8.56
CA GLN A 140 11.43 -12.55 7.75
C GLN A 140 11.26 -11.87 6.39
N ASN A 141 10.12 -12.07 5.72
CA ASN A 141 9.84 -11.40 4.44
C ASN A 141 9.70 -9.88 4.62
N LEU A 142 9.02 -9.39 5.66
CA LEU A 142 8.95 -7.96 5.96
C LEU A 142 10.31 -7.36 6.29
N LYS A 143 11.16 -8.09 7.03
CA LYS A 143 12.54 -7.70 7.31
C LYS A 143 13.35 -7.62 6.00
N ARG A 144 13.26 -8.65 5.15
CA ARG A 144 13.94 -8.69 3.85
C ARG A 144 13.57 -7.51 2.95
N SER A 145 12.29 -7.15 2.90
CA SER A 145 11.83 -5.95 2.18
C SER A 145 12.58 -4.69 2.62
N LEU A 146 12.69 -4.46 3.93
CA LEU A 146 13.33 -3.25 4.48
C LEU A 146 14.87 -3.32 4.49
N GLU A 147 15.46 -4.51 4.37
CA GLU A 147 16.90 -4.68 4.12
C GLU A 147 17.25 -4.32 2.68
N ILE A 148 16.40 -4.69 1.71
CA ILE A 148 16.61 -4.33 0.30
C ILE A 148 16.42 -2.83 0.11
N ASP A 149 15.33 -2.26 0.65
CA ASP A 149 15.05 -0.83 0.58
C ASP A 149 14.39 -0.33 1.89
N PRO A 150 15.16 0.32 2.77
CA PRO A 150 14.64 0.90 4.02
C PRO A 150 13.57 1.98 3.82
N HIS A 151 13.45 2.55 2.61
CA HIS A 151 12.46 3.55 2.24
C HIS A 151 11.28 2.95 1.46
N ASN A 152 11.22 1.63 1.28
CA ASN A 152 10.10 0.99 0.63
C ASN A 152 8.79 1.31 1.37
N ILE A 153 7.86 1.96 0.68
CA ILE A 153 6.61 2.44 1.26
C ILE A 153 5.75 1.26 1.74
N GLN A 154 5.56 0.26 0.87
CA GLN A 154 4.79 -0.95 1.21
C GLN A 154 5.41 -1.67 2.40
N GLY A 155 6.73 -1.89 2.40
CA GLY A 155 7.44 -2.55 3.49
C GLY A 155 7.29 -1.85 4.84
N ASN A 156 7.34 -0.50 4.86
CA ASN A 156 7.13 0.27 6.09
C ASN A 156 5.68 0.14 6.59
N VAL A 157 4.67 0.20 5.71
CA VAL A 157 3.26 0.04 6.07
C VAL A 157 2.98 -1.38 6.56
N ASP A 158 3.49 -2.39 5.88
CA ASP A 158 3.24 -3.79 6.22
C ASP A 158 3.92 -4.19 7.54
N LYS A 159 5.14 -3.68 7.77
CA LYS A 159 5.79 -3.83 9.08
C LYS A 159 5.01 -3.12 10.18
N ALA A 160 4.44 -1.94 9.91
CA ALA A 160 3.57 -1.24 10.85
C ALA A 160 2.32 -2.07 11.17
N ASN A 161 1.66 -2.65 10.15
CA ASN A 161 0.51 -3.53 10.35
C ASN A 161 0.88 -4.76 11.19
N ALA A 162 2.01 -5.41 10.91
CA ALA A 162 2.48 -6.54 11.71
C ALA A 162 2.68 -6.13 13.18
N LEU A 163 3.33 -5.00 13.44
CA LEU A 163 3.52 -4.49 14.81
C LEU A 163 2.20 -4.11 15.50
N TYR A 164 1.24 -3.57 14.75
CA TYR A 164 -0.06 -3.16 15.28
C TYR A 164 -0.94 -4.34 15.70
N TYR A 165 -1.01 -5.41 14.88
CA TYR A 165 -1.89 -6.54 15.11
C TYR A 165 -1.28 -7.65 15.96
N THR A 166 0.05 -7.71 16.06
CA THR A 166 0.72 -8.70 16.91
C THR A 166 0.53 -8.34 18.39
N PRO A 167 0.19 -9.30 19.26
CA PRO A 167 0.15 -9.07 20.70
C PRO A 167 1.52 -8.62 21.24
N LYS A 168 1.52 -7.77 22.28
CA LYS A 168 2.76 -7.23 22.88
C LYS A 168 3.73 -8.34 23.32
N LEU A 169 3.20 -9.46 23.86
CA LEU A 169 3.98 -10.61 24.28
C LEU A 169 4.80 -11.23 23.14
N PHE A 170 4.34 -11.09 21.89
CA PHE A 170 5.01 -11.61 20.70
C PHE A 170 5.70 -10.49 19.88
N GLY A 171 6.04 -9.38 20.53
CA GLY A 171 6.81 -8.29 19.92
C GLY A 171 5.97 -7.23 19.20
N GLY A 172 4.65 -7.23 19.35
CA GLY A 172 3.78 -6.17 18.83
C GLY A 172 3.97 -4.86 19.58
N SER A 173 3.87 -3.74 18.86
CA SER A 173 4.00 -2.39 19.42
C SER A 173 3.24 -1.36 18.58
N LYS A 174 2.17 -0.81 19.12
CA LYS A 174 1.42 0.25 18.46
C LYS A 174 2.22 1.56 18.36
N VAL A 175 3.14 1.79 19.30
CA VAL A 175 4.04 2.95 19.28
C VAL A 175 5.00 2.87 18.08
N GLU A 176 5.64 1.72 17.89
CA GLU A 176 6.53 1.50 16.74
C GLU A 176 5.74 1.45 15.42
N ALA A 177 4.53 0.85 15.42
CA ALA A 177 3.63 0.92 14.27
C ALA A 177 3.33 2.35 13.84
N LEU A 178 3.01 3.24 14.81
CA LEU A 178 2.76 4.66 14.53
C LEU A 178 3.98 5.35 13.92
N LYS A 179 5.20 5.08 14.41
CA LYS A 179 6.43 5.65 13.85
C LYS A 179 6.62 5.23 12.38
N MET A 180 6.39 3.96 12.07
CA MET A 180 6.52 3.44 10.71
C MET A 180 5.44 3.99 9.77
N LEU A 181 4.18 4.12 10.23
CA LEU A 181 3.11 4.75 9.45
C LEU A 181 3.41 6.22 9.14
N LYS A 182 3.93 6.97 10.11
CA LYS A 182 4.38 8.36 9.89
C LYS A 182 5.52 8.43 8.85
N LYS A 183 6.49 7.52 8.95
CA LYS A 183 7.58 7.43 7.96
C LYS A 183 7.01 7.14 6.56
N ALA A 184 6.11 6.16 6.44
CA ALA A 184 5.47 5.82 5.17
C ALA A 184 4.67 7.01 4.59
N THR A 185 3.92 7.74 5.44
CA THR A 185 3.20 8.96 5.03
C THR A 185 4.16 9.99 4.41
N ILE A 186 5.29 10.29 5.09
CA ILE A 186 6.30 11.22 4.58
C ILE A 186 6.88 10.75 3.24
N LEU A 187 7.15 9.45 3.09
CA LEU A 187 7.68 8.88 1.85
C LEU A 187 6.68 9.02 0.69
N ILE A 188 5.39 8.76 0.93
CA ILE A 188 4.34 8.94 -0.08
C ILE A 188 4.22 10.43 -0.45
N GLU A 189 4.17 11.34 0.52
CA GLU A 189 4.07 12.77 0.28
C GLU A 189 5.27 13.30 -0.51
N LYS A 190 6.49 12.86 -0.20
CA LYS A 190 7.71 13.20 -0.95
C LYS A 190 7.72 12.66 -2.38
N SER A 191 7.08 11.52 -2.63
CA SER A 191 6.98 10.97 -3.99
C SER A 191 5.97 11.73 -4.88
N GLY A 192 5.16 12.63 -4.30
CA GLY A 192 4.09 13.35 -5.00
C GLY A 192 2.86 12.49 -5.33
N ASN A 193 2.86 11.22 -4.97
CA ASN A 193 1.78 10.28 -5.31
C ASN A 193 0.68 10.26 -4.23
N THR A 194 0.00 11.38 -4.03
CA THR A 194 -1.07 11.52 -3.03
C THR A 194 -2.47 11.59 -3.64
N SER A 195 -2.58 12.16 -4.86
CA SER A 195 -3.86 12.36 -5.52
C SER A 195 -4.45 11.03 -6.01
N GLN A 196 -5.74 10.80 -5.75
CA GLN A 196 -6.46 9.58 -6.13
C GLN A 196 -5.71 8.27 -5.74
N ASN A 197 -4.95 8.32 -4.67
CA ASN A 197 -4.18 7.20 -4.16
C ASN A 197 -4.90 6.57 -2.96
N TRP A 198 -5.58 5.42 -3.19
CA TRP A 198 -6.28 4.69 -2.15
C TRP A 198 -5.35 4.24 -1.02
N PHE A 199 -4.11 3.89 -1.35
CA PHE A 199 -3.14 3.42 -0.36
C PHE A 199 -2.68 4.55 0.56
N TYR A 200 -2.51 5.78 0.01
CA TYR A 200 -2.19 6.95 0.82
C TYR A 200 -3.28 7.25 1.84
N ILE A 201 -4.55 7.34 1.41
CA ILE A 201 -5.65 7.62 2.34
C ILE A 201 -5.86 6.48 3.34
N ASN A 202 -5.57 5.23 2.96
CA ASN A 202 -5.54 4.09 3.89
C ASN A 202 -4.45 4.25 4.95
N VAL A 203 -3.23 4.65 4.58
CA VAL A 203 -2.12 4.90 5.54
C VAL A 203 -2.47 6.03 6.51
N LEU A 204 -3.09 7.10 6.04
CA LEU A 204 -3.59 8.17 6.91
C LEU A 204 -4.65 7.63 7.90
N THR A 205 -5.57 6.80 7.43
CA THR A 205 -6.61 6.19 8.26
C THR A 205 -6.03 5.25 9.32
N LEU A 206 -5.08 4.39 8.94
CA LEU A 206 -4.36 3.52 9.89
C LEU A 206 -3.59 4.34 10.94
N THR A 207 -3.03 5.49 10.54
CA THR A 207 -2.36 6.42 11.46
C THR A 207 -3.34 6.96 12.49
N ALA A 208 -4.51 7.45 12.05
CA ALA A 208 -5.56 7.95 12.93
C ALA A 208 -6.07 6.86 13.89
N GLN A 209 -6.35 5.67 13.39
CA GLN A 209 -6.74 4.51 14.20
C GLN A 209 -5.65 4.11 15.19
N THR A 210 -4.37 4.25 14.84
CA THR A 210 -3.26 3.92 15.73
C THR A 210 -3.16 4.93 16.87
N TYR A 211 -3.33 6.22 16.61
CA TYR A 211 -3.45 7.24 17.66
C TYR A 211 -4.61 6.92 18.61
N ASP A 212 -5.77 6.56 18.06
CA ASP A 212 -6.93 6.18 18.85
C ASP A 212 -6.65 4.98 19.77
N LYS A 213 -6.04 3.93 19.25
CA LYS A 213 -5.66 2.74 20.03
C LYS A 213 -4.56 2.99 21.07
N LEU A 214 -3.82 4.06 20.94
CA LEU A 214 -2.86 4.57 21.93
C LEU A 214 -3.51 5.51 22.94
N ASN A 215 -4.83 5.72 22.88
CA ASN A 215 -5.57 6.69 23.69
C ASN A 215 -5.09 8.14 23.51
N GLN A 216 -4.49 8.43 22.35
CA GLN A 216 -4.09 9.78 21.94
C GLN A 216 -5.23 10.44 21.16
N LEU A 217 -6.36 10.70 21.87
CA LEU A 217 -7.64 11.05 21.25
C LEU A 217 -7.59 12.37 20.48
N GLN A 218 -6.85 13.37 20.97
CA GLN A 218 -6.72 14.68 20.29
C GLN A 218 -5.95 14.53 18.97
N GLN A 219 -4.87 13.72 18.96
CA GLN A 219 -4.10 13.42 17.74
C GLN A 219 -4.93 12.59 16.76
N ALA A 220 -5.71 11.61 17.23
CA ALA A 220 -6.63 10.85 16.42
C ALA A 220 -7.67 11.75 15.76
N LYS A 221 -8.28 12.69 16.53
CA LYS A 221 -9.24 13.68 16.03
C LYS A 221 -8.62 14.52 14.92
N ALA A 222 -7.46 15.14 15.17
CA ALA A 222 -6.78 15.98 14.19
C ALA A 222 -6.43 15.19 12.90
N ALA A 223 -6.05 13.91 13.05
CA ALA A 223 -5.76 13.04 11.91
C ALA A 223 -7.02 12.73 11.08
N TYR A 224 -8.15 12.39 11.71
CA TYR A 224 -9.41 12.18 10.99
C TYR A 224 -9.92 13.47 10.33
N GLU A 225 -9.81 14.63 10.98
CA GLU A 225 -10.15 15.91 10.36
C GLU A 225 -9.28 16.23 9.15
N LYS A 226 -7.97 15.90 9.20
CA LYS A 226 -7.08 16.03 8.03
C LYS A 226 -7.58 15.15 6.88
N ILE A 227 -7.98 13.91 7.16
CA ILE A 227 -8.51 12.99 6.15
C ILE A 227 -9.81 13.54 5.54
N ILE A 228 -10.75 14.01 6.35
CA ILE A 228 -12.04 14.56 5.88
C ILE A 228 -11.84 15.82 5.05
N ARG A 229 -10.87 16.67 5.39
CA ARG A 229 -10.51 17.84 4.56
C ARG A 229 -9.86 17.46 3.24
N PHE A 230 -9.02 16.41 3.24
CA PHE A 230 -8.36 15.90 2.04
C PHE A 230 -9.34 15.21 1.09
N GLU A 231 -10.25 14.39 1.65
CA GLU A 231 -11.26 13.64 0.90
C GLU A 231 -12.62 13.67 1.64
N PRO A 232 -13.46 14.69 1.35
CA PRO A 232 -14.76 14.86 2.00
C PRO A 232 -15.77 13.74 1.72
N ASP A 233 -15.56 12.97 0.64
CA ASP A 233 -16.43 11.88 0.23
C ASP A 233 -16.01 10.51 0.79
N TYR A 234 -14.98 10.47 1.65
CA TYR A 234 -14.55 9.22 2.26
C TYR A 234 -15.53 8.76 3.36
N LYS A 235 -16.48 7.93 2.96
CA LYS A 235 -17.63 7.54 3.77
C LYS A 235 -17.26 6.84 5.07
N TRP A 236 -16.31 5.91 5.05
CA TRP A 236 -15.93 5.14 6.23
C TRP A 236 -15.40 6.03 7.35
N VAL A 237 -14.49 6.94 7.05
CA VAL A 237 -13.97 7.87 8.05
C VAL A 237 -15.04 8.84 8.51
N LYS A 238 -15.79 9.44 7.57
CA LYS A 238 -16.77 10.49 7.86
C LYS A 238 -17.98 9.98 8.65
N ASN A 239 -18.48 8.78 8.31
CA ASN A 239 -19.75 8.29 8.83
C ASN A 239 -19.59 7.28 9.98
N GLU A 240 -18.41 6.70 10.14
CA GLU A 240 -18.17 5.66 11.15
C GLU A 240 -17.02 6.02 12.09
N LEU A 241 -15.76 6.04 11.62
CA LEU A 241 -14.59 6.13 12.49
C LEU A 241 -14.52 7.45 13.28
N TYR A 242 -14.75 8.57 12.62
CA TYR A 242 -14.70 9.88 13.27
C TYR A 242 -15.84 10.10 14.27
N PRO A 243 -17.12 9.81 13.95
CA PRO A 243 -18.20 9.85 14.93
C PRO A 243 -17.99 8.91 16.13
N GLU A 244 -17.45 7.71 15.93
CA GLU A 244 -17.13 6.79 17.02
C GLU A 244 -16.03 7.35 17.95
N LEU A 245 -15.02 8.01 17.40
CA LEU A 245 -14.00 8.68 18.19
C LEU A 245 -14.63 9.80 19.06
N LEU A 246 -15.47 10.65 18.48
CA LEU A 246 -16.09 11.78 19.16
C LEU A 246 -16.97 11.37 20.35
N LYS A 247 -17.62 10.19 20.29
CA LYS A 247 -18.41 9.64 21.41
C LYS A 247 -17.56 9.29 22.65
N ARG A 248 -16.23 9.17 22.48
CA ARG A 248 -15.30 8.78 23.56
C ARG A 248 -14.44 9.93 24.05
N MET A 249 -14.61 11.11 23.51
CA MET A 249 -13.93 12.35 23.92
C MET A 249 -14.79 13.13 24.90
#